data_42bffff8f14fde9edb409406680a03f6
#
_entry.id   42bffff8f14fde9edb409406680a03f6
#
_cell.length_a   1.000
_cell.length_b   1.000
_cell.length_c   1.000
_cell.angle_alpha   90.00
_cell.angle_beta   90.00
_cell.angle_gamma   90.00
#
_symmetry.space_group_name_H-M   'P 1'
#
loop_
_entity.id
_entity.type
_entity.pdbx_description
1 polymer ?
#
loop_
_entity_poly.entity_id
_entity_poly.type
_entity_poly.pdbx_seq_one_letter_code
_entity_poly.pdbx_strand_id
1 'polypeptide(L)'
;MKQKIFIAGSALISLIVNLFGGWDTALETLILFMGIDWFTGGILLPVVFKKSPKSKSGTLESRAGWKGLCRKGMVLLFVLIAVRLDLLMGTSYLRDTVCIAFIANEAVSIVENMFLILYFFFQT
;
A
#
# COMPACT_ATOMS: atom_id res chain seq x y z
N MET A 1 -28.20 2.17 -17.13
CA MET A 1 -27.57 2.76 -15.92
C MET A 1 -26.30 2.06 -15.51
N LYS A 2 -26.33 0.74 -15.37
CA LYS A 2 -25.13 -0.01 -14.97
C LYS A 2 -23.97 0.12 -15.96
N GLN A 3 -24.26 0.14 -17.26
CA GLN A 3 -23.22 0.27 -18.29
C GLN A 3 -22.53 1.63 -18.24
N LYS A 4 -23.31 2.71 -17.98
CA LYS A 4 -22.76 4.07 -17.91
C LYS A 4 -21.84 4.21 -16.69
N ILE A 5 -22.22 3.63 -15.56
CA ILE A 5 -21.41 3.63 -14.32
C ILE A 5 -20.13 2.83 -14.55
N PHE A 6 -20.22 1.68 -15.21
CA PHE A 6 -19.06 0.85 -15.52
C PHE A 6 -18.08 1.57 -16.43
N ILE A 7 -18.58 2.25 -17.49
CA ILE A 7 -17.74 2.99 -18.43
C ILE A 7 -17.07 4.16 -17.71
N ALA A 8 -17.82 4.92 -16.92
CA ALA A 8 -17.28 6.05 -16.17
C ALA A 8 -16.22 5.61 -15.17
N GLY A 9 -16.47 4.52 -14.44
CA GLY A 9 -15.52 3.96 -13.49
C GLY A 9 -14.25 3.49 -14.17
N SER A 10 -14.37 2.78 -15.30
CA SER A 10 -13.22 2.32 -16.07
C SER A 10 -12.39 3.47 -16.61
N ALA A 11 -13.04 4.53 -17.11
CA ALA A 11 -12.34 5.71 -17.59
C ALA A 11 -11.59 6.42 -16.48
N LEU A 12 -12.19 6.53 -15.29
CA LEU A 12 -11.55 7.15 -14.14
C LEU A 12 -10.32 6.34 -13.69
N ILE A 13 -10.46 5.02 -13.60
CA ILE A 13 -9.35 4.13 -13.22
C ILE A 13 -8.21 4.25 -14.24
N SER A 14 -8.53 4.25 -15.54
CA SER A 14 -7.53 4.39 -16.59
C SER A 14 -6.80 5.71 -16.49
N LEU A 15 -7.51 6.79 -16.20
CA LEU A 15 -6.91 8.11 -16.01
C LEU A 15 -5.94 8.11 -14.83
N ILE A 16 -6.35 7.55 -13.70
CA ILE A 16 -5.52 7.46 -12.50
C ILE A 16 -4.26 6.63 -12.78
N VAL A 17 -4.42 5.47 -13.42
CA VAL A 17 -3.29 4.59 -13.77
C VAL A 17 -2.31 5.33 -14.67
N ASN A 18 -2.79 6.08 -15.65
CA ASN A 18 -1.93 6.86 -16.53
C ASN A 18 -1.15 7.93 -15.78
N LEU A 19 -1.75 8.55 -14.77
CA LEU A 19 -1.05 9.54 -13.94
C LEU A 19 0.14 8.92 -13.21
N PHE A 20 0.07 7.62 -12.89
CA PHE A 20 1.16 6.90 -12.25
C PHE A 20 2.15 6.27 -13.22
N GLY A 21 2.08 6.65 -14.49
CA GLY A 21 3.01 6.16 -15.52
C GLY A 21 2.61 4.84 -16.15
N GLY A 22 1.35 4.44 -15.99
CA GLY A 22 0.82 3.19 -16.52
C GLY A 22 0.86 2.06 -15.52
N TRP A 23 0.08 1.02 -15.80
CA TRP A 23 0.02 -0.17 -14.96
C TRP A 23 1.09 -1.14 -15.40
N ASP A 24 2.08 -1.35 -14.56
CA ASP A 24 3.17 -2.29 -14.82
C ASP A 24 3.47 -3.11 -13.57
N THR A 25 4.46 -4.01 -13.67
CA THR A 25 4.82 -4.91 -12.58
C THR A 25 5.27 -4.14 -11.34
N ALA A 26 5.98 -3.03 -11.51
CA ALA A 26 6.45 -2.24 -10.37
C ALA A 26 5.29 -1.63 -9.60
N LEU A 27 4.36 -0.98 -10.27
CA LEU A 27 3.19 -0.39 -9.62
C LEU A 27 2.29 -1.47 -9.01
N GLU A 28 2.05 -2.55 -9.75
CA GLU A 28 1.25 -3.68 -9.28
C GLU A 28 1.85 -4.27 -8.00
N THR A 29 3.17 -4.51 -7.99
CA THR A 29 3.86 -5.07 -6.83
C THR A 29 3.77 -4.13 -5.63
N LEU A 30 3.96 -2.83 -5.86
CA LEU A 30 3.87 -1.85 -4.79
C LEU A 30 2.48 -1.85 -4.14
N ILE A 31 1.44 -1.80 -4.95
CA ILE A 31 0.06 -1.78 -4.46
C ILE A 31 -0.28 -3.09 -3.75
N LEU A 32 0.14 -4.22 -4.33
CA LEU A 32 -0.08 -5.53 -3.71
C LEU A 32 0.59 -5.62 -2.34
N PHE A 33 1.86 -5.20 -2.25
CA PHE A 33 2.60 -5.24 -0.99
C PHE A 33 2.02 -4.28 0.05
N MET A 34 1.60 -3.09 -0.37
CA MET A 34 0.92 -2.16 0.53
C MET A 34 -0.37 -2.77 1.08
N GLY A 35 -1.14 -3.46 0.24
CA GLY A 35 -2.35 -4.14 0.68
C GLY A 35 -2.05 -5.28 1.65
N ILE A 36 -1.05 -6.09 1.37
CA ILE A 36 -0.65 -7.20 2.25
C ILE A 36 -0.14 -6.65 3.59
N ASP A 37 0.68 -5.60 3.57
CA ASP A 37 1.19 -4.98 4.78
C ASP A 37 0.04 -4.43 5.64
N TRP A 38 -0.88 -3.72 5.03
CA TRP A 38 -2.04 -3.17 5.74
C TRP A 38 -2.91 -4.29 6.33
N PHE A 39 -3.15 -5.34 5.54
CA PHE A 39 -3.96 -6.48 5.97
C PHE A 39 -3.30 -7.22 7.14
N THR A 40 -2.01 -7.55 7.03
CA THR A 40 -1.31 -8.29 8.07
C THR A 40 -1.12 -7.47 9.33
N GLY A 41 -0.74 -6.21 9.19
CA GLY A 41 -0.48 -5.33 10.33
C GLY A 41 -1.73 -4.72 10.93
N GLY A 42 -2.72 -4.40 10.09
CA GLY A 42 -3.93 -3.71 10.52
C GLY A 42 -5.09 -4.61 10.90
N ILE A 43 -5.15 -5.81 10.33
CA ILE A 43 -6.26 -6.74 10.54
C ILE A 43 -5.81 -8.02 11.24
N LEU A 44 -4.84 -8.75 10.64
CA LEU A 44 -4.43 -10.05 11.19
C LEU A 44 -3.75 -9.94 12.56
N LEU A 45 -2.84 -9.02 12.75
CA LEU A 45 -2.18 -8.84 14.04
C LEU A 45 -3.17 -8.52 15.15
N PRO A 46 -4.07 -7.53 14.99
CA PRO A 46 -5.06 -7.25 16.03
C PRO A 46 -5.99 -8.42 16.32
N VAL A 47 -6.38 -9.18 15.29
CA VAL A 47 -7.25 -10.35 15.47
C VAL A 47 -6.53 -11.45 16.25
N VAL A 48 -5.28 -11.76 15.88
CA VAL A 48 -4.50 -12.83 16.51
C VAL A 48 -4.19 -12.49 17.97
N PHE A 49 -3.78 -11.26 18.25
CA PHE A 49 -3.44 -10.83 19.62
C PHE A 49 -4.65 -10.31 20.40
N LYS A 50 -5.84 -10.24 19.78
CA LYS A 50 -7.07 -9.68 20.35
C LYS A 50 -6.93 -8.23 20.77
N LYS A 51 -5.90 -7.55 20.28
CA LYS A 51 -5.67 -6.12 20.50
C LYS A 51 -4.76 -5.62 19.39
N SER A 52 -4.87 -4.32 19.09
CA SER A 52 -3.98 -3.71 18.09
C SER A 52 -2.68 -3.27 18.79
N PRO A 53 -1.52 -3.87 18.45
CA PRO A 53 -0.25 -3.45 19.04
C PRO A 53 0.15 -2.03 18.66
N LYS A 54 -0.47 -1.47 17.61
CA LYS A 54 -0.20 -0.11 17.14
C LYS A 54 -1.20 0.92 17.68
N SER A 55 -2.18 0.49 18.47
CA SER A 55 -3.20 1.34 19.04
C SER A 55 -2.89 1.66 20.49
N LYS A 56 -3.15 2.90 20.92
CA LYS A 56 -2.94 3.33 22.31
C LYS A 56 -3.84 2.58 23.30
N SER A 57 -5.06 2.25 22.88
CA SER A 57 -6.01 1.53 23.73
C SER A 57 -5.79 0.03 23.73
N GLY A 58 -4.95 -0.50 22.83
CA GLY A 58 -4.72 -1.92 22.67
C GLY A 58 -5.86 -2.66 22.00
N THR A 59 -6.88 -1.97 21.50
CA THR A 59 -8.01 -2.56 20.79
C THR A 59 -7.92 -2.25 19.30
N LEU A 60 -8.71 -2.98 18.49
CA LEU A 60 -8.81 -2.70 17.05
C LEU A 60 -9.51 -1.36 16.86
N GLU A 61 -8.79 -0.37 16.39
CA GLU A 61 -9.32 0.97 16.14
C GLU A 61 -9.31 1.30 14.66
N SER A 62 -10.41 1.85 14.18
CA SER A 62 -10.50 2.37 12.81
C SER A 62 -9.51 3.51 12.57
N ARG A 63 -9.17 4.26 13.63
CA ARG A 63 -8.20 5.36 13.55
C ARG A 63 -6.80 4.85 13.16
N ALA A 64 -6.37 3.73 13.75
CA ALA A 64 -5.07 3.13 13.41
C ALA A 64 -5.04 2.65 11.97
N GLY A 65 -6.14 2.02 11.50
CA GLY A 65 -6.26 1.60 10.12
C GLY A 65 -6.28 2.78 9.15
N TRP A 66 -6.96 3.87 9.52
CA TRP A 66 -7.01 5.09 8.72
C TRP A 66 -5.64 5.73 8.60
N LYS A 67 -4.87 5.81 9.70
CA LYS A 67 -3.51 6.34 9.65
C LYS A 67 -2.62 5.53 8.71
N GLY A 68 -2.75 4.21 8.73
CA GLY A 68 -2.02 3.34 7.82
C GLY A 68 -2.35 3.61 6.38
N LEU A 69 -3.64 3.78 6.07
CA LEU A 69 -4.08 4.10 4.71
C LEU A 69 -3.57 5.46 4.27
N CYS A 70 -3.60 6.47 5.14
CA CYS A 70 -3.07 7.80 4.82
C CYS A 70 -1.57 7.75 4.53
N ARG A 71 -0.81 6.97 5.31
CA ARG A 71 0.62 6.79 5.10
C ARG A 71 0.88 6.17 3.72
N LYS A 72 0.10 5.18 3.34
CA LYS A 72 0.22 4.54 2.03
C LYS A 72 -0.20 5.48 0.90
N GLY A 73 -1.18 6.34 1.16
CA GLY A 73 -1.54 7.41 0.23
C GLY A 73 -0.36 8.36 -0.03
N MET A 74 0.41 8.67 1.01
CA MET A 74 1.61 9.50 0.87
C MET A 74 2.66 8.83 0.00
N VAL A 75 2.83 7.50 0.13
CA VAL A 75 3.74 6.74 -0.74
C VAL A 75 3.33 6.89 -2.20
N LEU A 76 2.04 6.76 -2.48
CA LEU A 76 1.54 6.94 -3.85
C LEU A 76 1.77 8.35 -4.37
N LEU A 77 1.69 9.37 -3.51
CA LEU A 77 2.02 10.73 -3.90
C LEU A 77 3.50 10.87 -4.28
N PHE A 78 4.40 10.21 -3.58
CA PHE A 78 5.82 10.19 -3.96
C PHE A 78 6.02 9.57 -5.34
N VAL A 79 5.31 8.49 -5.64
CA VAL A 79 5.37 7.86 -6.97
C VAL A 79 4.88 8.83 -8.03
N LEU A 80 3.77 9.52 -7.77
CA LEU A 80 3.20 10.49 -8.70
C LEU A 80 4.19 11.64 -8.98
N ILE A 81 4.84 12.16 -7.93
CA ILE A 81 5.86 13.20 -8.08
C ILE A 81 7.02 12.69 -8.94
N ALA A 82 7.46 11.46 -8.71
CA ALA A 82 8.55 10.87 -9.48
C ALA A 82 8.18 10.73 -10.95
N VAL A 83 6.93 10.34 -11.25
CA VAL A 83 6.44 10.28 -12.62
C VAL A 83 6.51 11.64 -13.31
N ARG A 84 6.06 12.68 -12.60
CA ARG A 84 6.07 14.04 -13.16
C ARG A 84 7.50 14.53 -13.41
N LEU A 85 8.41 14.23 -12.51
CA LEU A 85 9.82 14.60 -12.67
C LEU A 85 10.45 13.84 -13.84
N ASP A 86 10.15 12.55 -14.00
CA ASP A 86 10.61 11.78 -15.15
C ASP A 86 10.13 12.39 -16.47
N LEU A 87 8.86 12.80 -16.51
CA LEU A 87 8.30 13.43 -17.70
C LEU A 87 8.99 14.75 -18.03
N LEU A 88 9.29 15.56 -17.01
CA LEU A 88 9.99 16.83 -17.19
C LEU A 88 11.41 16.65 -17.69
N MET A 89 12.12 15.64 -17.18
CA MET A 89 13.53 15.42 -17.51
C MET A 89 13.74 14.48 -18.70
N GLY A 90 12.67 13.89 -19.23
CA GLY A 90 12.78 12.89 -20.27
C GLY A 90 13.42 11.60 -19.82
N THR A 91 13.27 11.26 -18.53
CA THR A 91 13.84 10.04 -17.96
C THR A 91 12.73 9.06 -17.59
N SER A 92 13.10 7.83 -17.20
CA SER A 92 12.15 6.81 -16.77
C SER A 92 12.56 6.11 -15.48
N TYR A 93 13.67 6.50 -14.88
CA TYR A 93 14.24 5.76 -13.76
C TYR A 93 13.78 6.24 -12.38
N LEU A 94 13.32 7.49 -12.24
CA LEU A 94 12.92 8.02 -10.93
C LEU A 94 11.70 7.29 -10.38
N ARG A 95 10.69 7.10 -11.21
CA ARG A 95 9.48 6.38 -10.82
C ARG A 95 9.81 4.96 -10.38
N ASP A 96 10.59 4.25 -11.19
CA ASP A 96 10.95 2.86 -10.90
C ASP A 96 11.79 2.77 -9.62
N THR A 97 12.73 3.69 -9.43
CA THR A 97 13.54 3.75 -8.22
C THR A 97 12.68 3.96 -6.97
N VAL A 98 11.75 4.90 -7.03
CA VAL A 98 10.84 5.19 -5.92
C VAL A 98 9.96 3.98 -5.62
N CYS A 99 9.40 3.36 -6.66
CA CYS A 99 8.58 2.15 -6.47
C CYS A 99 9.38 1.04 -5.80
N ILE A 100 10.59 0.76 -6.29
CA ILE A 100 11.44 -0.30 -5.73
C ILE A 100 11.80 -0.01 -4.28
N ALA A 101 12.12 1.24 -3.96
CA ALA A 101 12.47 1.62 -2.58
C ALA A 101 11.30 1.38 -1.63
N PHE A 102 10.08 1.77 -2.03
CA PHE A 102 8.91 1.55 -1.19
C PHE A 102 8.47 0.08 -1.17
N ILE A 103 8.65 -0.65 -2.29
CA ILE A 103 8.40 -2.09 -2.30
C ILE A 103 9.31 -2.78 -1.27
N ALA A 104 10.59 -2.44 -1.22
CA ALA A 104 11.52 -2.99 -0.25
C ALA A 104 11.08 -2.67 1.19
N ASN A 105 10.66 -1.43 1.43
CA ASN A 105 10.16 -1.01 2.73
C ASN A 105 8.90 -1.78 3.14
N GLU A 106 7.97 -1.96 2.21
CA GLU A 106 6.75 -2.72 2.48
C GLU A 106 7.06 -4.20 2.72
N ALA A 107 8.03 -4.77 1.98
CA ALA A 107 8.44 -6.15 2.17
C ALA A 107 8.98 -6.39 3.58
N VAL A 108 9.80 -5.46 4.09
CA VAL A 108 10.31 -5.55 5.46
C VAL A 108 9.17 -5.51 6.47
N SER A 109 8.22 -4.60 6.29
CA SER A 109 7.05 -4.50 7.18
C SER A 109 6.20 -5.77 7.16
N ILE A 110 6.00 -6.36 5.98
CA ILE A 110 5.24 -7.62 5.85
C ILE A 110 5.95 -8.74 6.60
N VAL A 111 7.27 -8.86 6.43
CA VAL A 111 8.05 -9.88 7.10
C VAL A 111 7.96 -9.72 8.62
N GLU A 112 8.07 -8.48 9.12
CA GLU A 112 7.91 -8.21 10.54
C GLU A 112 6.53 -8.63 11.05
N ASN A 113 5.48 -8.29 10.31
CA ASN A 113 4.11 -8.67 10.69
C ASN A 113 3.97 -10.19 10.73
N MET A 114 4.51 -10.89 9.73
CA MET A 114 4.43 -12.33 9.66
C MET A 114 5.20 -13.00 10.78
N PHE A 115 6.38 -12.50 11.14
CA PHE A 115 7.16 -13.03 12.26
C PHE A 115 6.41 -12.85 13.58
N LEU A 116 5.75 -11.73 13.79
CA LEU A 116 4.96 -11.51 14.99
C LEU A 116 3.80 -12.51 15.08
N ILE A 117 3.12 -12.77 13.97
CA ILE A 117 2.03 -13.74 13.92
C ILE A 117 2.54 -15.15 14.22
N LEU A 118 3.64 -15.54 13.57
CA LEU A 118 4.25 -16.85 13.80
C LEU A 118 4.73 -17.00 15.24
N TYR A 119 5.33 -15.97 15.80
CA TYR A 119 5.77 -15.96 17.20
C TYR A 119 4.61 -16.25 18.13
N PHE A 120 3.45 -15.62 17.88
CA PHE A 120 2.26 -15.87 18.68
C PHE A 120 1.85 -17.35 18.64
N PHE A 121 1.84 -17.95 17.44
CA PHE A 121 1.45 -19.35 17.31
C PHE A 121 2.47 -20.32 17.93
N PHE A 122 3.75 -19.98 17.91
CA PHE A 122 4.77 -20.82 18.52
C PHE A 122 4.75 -20.75 20.04
N GLN A 123 4.17 -19.70 20.62
CA GLN A 123 4.06 -19.58 22.07
C GLN A 123 2.90 -20.39 22.64
N THR A 124 1.94 -20.73 21.83
CA THR A 124 0.79 -21.54 22.27
C THR A 124 1.02 -22.99 21.92
#